data_afe2db3ddfc7ebe39b574cea210267b2
#
_entry.id   afe2db3ddfc7ebe39b574cea210267b2
#
_cell.length_a   1.000
_cell.length_b   1.000
_cell.length_c   1.000
_cell.angle_alpha   90.00
_cell.angle_beta   90.00
_cell.angle_gamma   90.00
#
_symmetry.space_group_name_H-M   'P 1'
#
loop_
_entity.id
_entity.type
_entity.pdbx_description
1 polymer ?
#
loop_
_entity_poly.entity_id
_entity_poly.type
_entity_poly.pdbx_seq_one_letter_code
_entity_poly.pdbx_strand_id
1 'polypeptide(L)'
;RLIWKSLRTGSFEFKEYQISLIGTPQGSIISPILANIYMHRFDLFIEELKRQYDKGSRTQGLNSYKRLNWCLNKKDSQLSKEEKRKLAIKMRLLPARDPMDPNFRRLLYVRYADDWIIGIRGTHSETVHLKRQIEEFLKRQMGLDLNKEKTLITHAGTGKALFLGTYIFKARVQTQRRSDKNRIVRNSREIRMEAPIKLIVNKLTKANYVRNGVSWPKFIWLHCSLEQIVAQYNSVLRGYMNYYSFVNNRGAIATYLYYLLRGSCAKLIAAKMKLGSQLKVYAKYGKSLTVNKELGLGFQKPSYVVRPWAFHTDHISYHV
;
A
#
# COMPACT_ATOMS: atom_id res chain seq x y z
N ARG A 1 -37.09 -3.55 -12.94
CA ARG A 1 -37.74 -4.76 -12.40
C ARG A 1 -36.73 -5.77 -11.83
N LEU A 2 -35.61 -6.06 -12.53
CA LEU A 2 -34.55 -6.98 -12.06
C LEU A 2 -33.87 -6.47 -10.79
N ILE A 3 -33.53 -5.19 -10.72
CA ILE A 3 -32.87 -4.56 -9.55
C ILE A 3 -33.77 -4.75 -8.31
N TRP A 4 -35.05 -4.48 -8.42
CA TRP A 4 -36.01 -4.68 -7.31
C TRP A 4 -36.07 -6.15 -6.85
N LYS A 5 -36.03 -7.09 -7.79
CA LYS A 5 -35.97 -8.52 -7.42
C LYS A 5 -34.71 -8.84 -6.66
N SER A 6 -33.55 -8.34 -7.13
CA SER A 6 -32.23 -8.55 -6.47
C SER A 6 -32.14 -7.90 -5.09
N LEU A 7 -32.78 -6.72 -4.88
CA LEU A 7 -32.82 -6.05 -3.58
C LEU A 7 -33.71 -6.79 -2.58
N ARG A 8 -34.73 -7.50 -3.07
CA ARG A 8 -35.68 -8.27 -2.23
C ARG A 8 -35.24 -9.72 -2.03
N THR A 9 -34.18 -10.16 -2.72
CA THR A 9 -33.68 -11.50 -2.54
C THR A 9 -32.97 -11.57 -1.20
N GLY A 10 -33.49 -12.35 -0.26
CA GLY A 10 -32.85 -12.60 1.04
C GLY A 10 -31.52 -13.37 0.91
N SER A 11 -30.90 -13.65 2.02
CA SER A 11 -29.73 -14.52 2.12
C SER A 11 -30.10 -15.85 2.74
N PHE A 12 -29.36 -16.88 2.35
CA PHE A 12 -29.49 -18.21 2.96
C PHE A 12 -28.30 -18.41 3.90
N GLU A 13 -28.53 -18.34 5.21
CA GLU A 13 -27.46 -18.48 6.20
C GLU A 13 -27.83 -19.59 7.18
N PHE A 14 -26.88 -20.52 7.45
CA PHE A 14 -27.10 -21.68 8.33
C PHE A 14 -28.38 -22.52 8.04
N LYS A 15 -28.75 -22.68 6.74
CA LYS A 15 -29.95 -23.35 6.25
C LYS A 15 -31.27 -22.61 6.54
N GLU A 16 -31.22 -21.37 7.00
CA GLU A 16 -32.39 -20.52 7.19
C GLU A 16 -32.39 -19.38 6.17
N TYR A 17 -33.56 -19.07 5.66
CA TYR A 17 -33.78 -17.94 4.76
C TYR A 17 -34.03 -16.68 5.56
N GLN A 18 -33.13 -15.69 5.38
CA GLN A 18 -33.25 -14.38 6.01
C GLN A 18 -33.59 -13.31 4.97
N ILE A 19 -34.66 -12.55 5.22
CA ILE A 19 -34.99 -11.39 4.40
C ILE A 19 -34.17 -10.20 4.88
N SER A 20 -33.35 -9.65 3.99
CA SER A 20 -32.66 -8.39 4.29
C SER A 20 -33.65 -7.23 4.23
N LEU A 21 -33.87 -6.56 5.35
CA LEU A 21 -34.71 -5.36 5.43
C LEU A 21 -33.99 -4.11 4.91
N ILE A 22 -32.68 -4.13 4.85
CA ILE A 22 -31.84 -2.99 4.49
C ILE A 22 -30.74 -3.43 3.50
N GLY A 23 -30.81 -2.91 2.27
CA GLY A 23 -29.80 -3.15 1.23
C GLY A 23 -29.82 -4.53 0.60
N THR A 24 -28.74 -4.88 -0.09
CA THR A 24 -28.52 -6.21 -0.67
C THR A 24 -27.74 -7.09 0.29
N PRO A 25 -27.98 -8.42 0.31
CA PRO A 25 -27.20 -9.35 1.12
C PRO A 25 -25.71 -9.24 0.79
N GLN A 26 -24.85 -9.37 1.81
CA GLN A 26 -23.40 -9.37 1.63
C GLN A 26 -23.01 -10.55 0.73
N GLY A 27 -22.23 -10.27 -0.34
CA GLY A 27 -21.83 -11.28 -1.33
C GLY A 27 -22.81 -11.43 -2.52
N SER A 28 -23.86 -10.63 -2.62
CA SER A 28 -24.72 -10.60 -3.80
C SER A 28 -23.92 -10.15 -5.05
N ILE A 29 -24.15 -10.85 -6.16
CA ILE A 29 -23.45 -10.58 -7.45
C ILE A 29 -23.69 -9.15 -7.96
N ILE A 30 -24.86 -8.58 -7.70
CA ILE A 30 -25.23 -7.24 -8.16
C ILE A 30 -24.78 -6.12 -7.20
N SER A 31 -24.47 -6.44 -5.95
CA SER A 31 -24.07 -5.48 -4.92
C SER A 31 -22.93 -4.54 -5.34
N PRO A 32 -21.80 -5.04 -5.91
CA PRO A 32 -20.70 -4.16 -6.30
C PRO A 32 -21.08 -3.17 -7.40
N ILE A 33 -21.96 -3.57 -8.32
CA ILE A 33 -22.44 -2.71 -9.41
C ILE A 33 -23.32 -1.60 -8.83
N LEU A 34 -24.30 -1.97 -7.99
CA LEU A 34 -25.20 -1.00 -7.36
C LEU A 34 -24.44 -0.02 -6.46
N ALA A 35 -23.48 -0.51 -5.68
CA ALA A 35 -22.63 0.33 -4.85
C ALA A 35 -21.82 1.33 -5.71
N ASN A 36 -21.27 0.91 -6.85
CA ASN A 36 -20.54 1.79 -7.75
C ASN A 36 -21.46 2.85 -8.41
N ILE A 37 -22.66 2.46 -8.82
CA ILE A 37 -23.66 3.41 -9.37
C ILE A 37 -24.02 4.46 -8.29
N TYR A 38 -24.27 4.02 -7.06
CA TYR A 38 -24.58 4.92 -5.97
C TYR A 38 -23.44 5.87 -5.63
N MET A 39 -22.21 5.34 -5.54
CA MET A 39 -21.02 6.11 -5.24
C MET A 39 -20.54 7.00 -6.40
N HIS A 40 -21.06 6.82 -7.61
CA HIS A 40 -20.76 7.69 -8.74
C HIS A 40 -21.15 9.16 -8.47
N ARG A 41 -22.22 9.40 -7.69
CA ARG A 41 -22.56 10.76 -7.26
C ARG A 41 -21.46 11.41 -6.42
N PHE A 42 -20.80 10.61 -5.59
CA PHE A 42 -19.63 11.06 -4.84
C PHE A 42 -18.44 11.35 -5.75
N ASP A 43 -18.20 10.53 -6.76
CA ASP A 43 -17.13 10.76 -7.73
C ASP A 43 -17.32 12.09 -8.46
N LEU A 44 -18.54 12.37 -8.94
CA LEU A 44 -18.87 13.65 -9.59
C LEU A 44 -18.68 14.86 -8.67
N PHE A 45 -19.08 14.73 -7.40
CA PHE A 45 -18.84 15.78 -6.41
C PHE A 45 -17.34 16.05 -6.20
N ILE A 46 -16.53 15.01 -6.08
CA ILE A 46 -15.07 15.16 -5.91
C ILE A 46 -14.42 15.74 -7.17
N GLU A 47 -14.88 15.41 -8.37
CA GLU A 47 -14.41 16.01 -9.62
C GLU A 47 -14.71 17.51 -9.68
N GLU A 48 -15.90 17.92 -9.23
CA GLU A 48 -16.24 19.35 -9.15
C GLU A 48 -15.40 20.05 -8.09
N LEU A 49 -15.24 19.44 -6.91
CA LEU A 49 -14.37 19.95 -5.85
C LEU A 49 -12.93 20.11 -6.32
N LYS A 50 -12.43 19.15 -7.12
CA LYS A 50 -11.11 19.20 -7.73
C LYS A 50 -10.99 20.38 -8.71
N ARG A 51 -11.99 20.60 -9.57
CA ARG A 51 -11.99 21.74 -10.51
C ARG A 51 -11.90 23.09 -9.79
N GLN A 52 -12.59 23.21 -8.66
CA GLN A 52 -12.57 24.43 -7.84
C GLN A 52 -11.26 24.59 -7.07
N TYR A 53 -10.67 23.49 -6.62
CA TYR A 53 -9.48 23.49 -5.78
C TYR A 53 -8.18 23.62 -6.58
N ASP A 54 -8.09 22.99 -7.75
CA ASP A 54 -6.86 22.96 -8.56
C ASP A 54 -6.52 24.34 -9.09
N LYS A 55 -5.29 24.83 -8.79
CA LYS A 55 -4.81 26.15 -9.21
C LYS A 55 -3.43 26.08 -9.83
N GLY A 56 -3.20 26.93 -10.83
CA GLY A 56 -1.91 27.10 -11.50
C GLY A 56 -1.51 25.91 -12.38
N SER A 57 -0.65 26.13 -13.34
CA SER A 57 -0.10 25.10 -14.23
C SER A 57 1.21 24.54 -13.71
N ARG A 58 2.02 25.35 -13.04
CA ARG A 58 3.36 25.00 -12.57
C ARG A 58 3.71 25.69 -11.26
N THR A 59 4.34 24.97 -10.34
CA THR A 59 4.87 25.53 -9.09
C THR A 59 5.97 26.55 -9.36
N GLN A 60 5.98 27.63 -8.63
CA GLN A 60 7.05 28.64 -8.70
C GLN A 60 8.38 28.07 -8.18
N GLY A 61 9.48 28.58 -8.75
CA GLY A 61 10.81 28.26 -8.24
C GLY A 61 11.07 28.93 -6.89
N LEU A 62 11.64 28.23 -5.95
CA LEU A 62 12.01 28.79 -4.64
C LEU A 62 13.03 29.93 -4.82
N ASN A 63 12.77 31.10 -4.26
CA ASN A 63 13.60 32.29 -4.45
C ASN A 63 15.05 32.07 -3.98
N SER A 64 15.24 31.39 -2.84
CA SER A 64 16.57 31.04 -2.36
C SER A 64 17.34 30.13 -3.33
N TYR A 65 16.67 29.17 -3.95
CA TYR A 65 17.25 28.31 -4.98
C TYR A 65 17.62 29.11 -6.25
N LYS A 66 16.70 29.96 -6.73
CA LYS A 66 16.95 30.82 -7.91
C LYS A 66 18.16 31.74 -7.69
N ARG A 67 18.26 32.34 -6.48
CA ARG A 67 19.38 33.22 -6.11
C ARG A 67 20.71 32.47 -6.13
N LEU A 68 20.79 31.28 -5.51
CA LEU A 68 22.01 30.47 -5.53
C LEU A 68 22.38 30.00 -6.94
N ASN A 69 21.38 29.59 -7.73
CA ASN A 69 21.58 29.19 -9.12
C ASN A 69 22.10 30.35 -9.99
N TRP A 70 21.57 31.55 -9.78
CA TRP A 70 22.06 32.75 -10.45
C TRP A 70 23.52 33.05 -10.09
N CYS A 71 23.88 33.02 -8.78
CA CYS A 71 25.26 33.23 -8.33
C CYS A 71 26.24 32.23 -8.94
N LEU A 72 25.84 30.97 -9.08
CA LEU A 72 26.67 29.92 -9.66
C LEU A 72 26.87 30.05 -11.17
N ASN A 73 25.87 30.57 -11.89
CA ASN A 73 25.88 30.63 -13.36
C ASN A 73 26.26 32.02 -13.92
N LYS A 74 26.49 33.01 -13.06
CA LYS A 74 26.96 34.33 -13.48
C LYS A 74 28.34 34.22 -14.13
N LYS A 75 28.47 34.60 -15.38
CA LYS A 75 29.72 34.49 -16.18
C LYS A 75 30.90 35.25 -15.58
N ASP A 76 30.66 36.42 -14.98
CA ASP A 76 31.69 37.26 -14.33
C ASP A 76 31.80 37.04 -12.81
N SER A 77 31.45 35.86 -12.32
CA SER A 77 31.58 35.57 -10.88
C SER A 77 33.04 35.41 -10.50
N GLN A 78 33.59 36.35 -9.73
CA GLN A 78 34.95 36.28 -9.13
C GLN A 78 35.06 35.17 -8.04
N LEU A 79 34.09 34.27 -7.95
CA LEU A 79 34.02 33.19 -6.98
C LEU A 79 35.08 32.15 -7.28
N SER A 80 35.86 31.79 -6.26
CA SER A 80 36.83 30.69 -6.31
C SER A 80 36.14 29.34 -6.57
N LYS A 81 36.90 28.36 -7.03
CA LYS A 81 36.43 26.99 -7.27
C LYS A 81 35.82 26.35 -6.02
N GLU A 82 36.36 26.66 -4.84
CA GLU A 82 35.88 26.18 -3.56
C GLU A 82 34.55 26.83 -3.13
N GLU A 83 34.43 28.12 -3.32
CA GLU A 83 33.19 28.84 -3.05
C GLU A 83 32.05 28.37 -3.94
N LYS A 84 32.31 28.18 -5.24
CA LYS A 84 31.35 27.58 -6.18
C LYS A 84 30.91 26.18 -5.70
N ARG A 85 31.86 25.36 -5.18
CA ARG A 85 31.52 24.05 -4.61
C ARG A 85 30.67 24.14 -3.37
N LYS A 86 30.96 25.07 -2.44
CA LYS A 86 30.16 25.32 -1.22
C LYS A 86 28.73 25.78 -1.56
N LEU A 87 28.59 26.71 -2.52
CA LEU A 87 27.29 27.18 -2.98
C LEU A 87 26.49 26.07 -3.68
N ALA A 88 27.14 25.26 -4.49
CA ALA A 88 26.50 24.10 -5.14
C ALA A 88 25.99 23.07 -4.12
N ILE A 89 26.72 22.85 -3.03
CA ILE A 89 26.26 21.98 -1.92
C ILE A 89 25.04 22.60 -1.23
N LYS A 90 25.08 23.90 -0.90
CA LYS A 90 23.92 24.61 -0.31
C LYS A 90 22.70 24.55 -1.23
N MET A 91 22.88 24.81 -2.53
CA MET A 91 21.81 24.72 -3.50
C MET A 91 21.18 23.33 -3.59
N ARG A 92 22.00 22.27 -3.48
CA ARG A 92 21.52 20.88 -3.45
C ARG A 92 20.70 20.55 -2.20
N LEU A 93 20.82 21.31 -1.12
CA LEU A 93 20.02 21.14 0.10
C LEU A 93 18.63 21.79 -0.02
N LEU A 94 18.41 22.69 -0.95
CA LEU A 94 17.16 23.37 -1.14
C LEU A 94 16.29 22.70 -2.22
N PRO A 95 14.95 22.68 -2.07
CA PRO A 95 14.07 22.29 -3.17
C PRO A 95 14.15 23.33 -4.28
N ALA A 96 14.20 22.90 -5.54
CA ALA A 96 14.24 23.82 -6.70
C ALA A 96 12.94 24.61 -6.87
N ARG A 97 11.82 24.06 -6.38
CA ARG A 97 10.48 24.66 -6.42
C ARG A 97 9.92 24.82 -5.04
N ASP A 98 9.09 25.83 -4.84
CA ASP A 98 8.44 26.07 -3.57
C ASP A 98 7.40 24.96 -3.29
N PRO A 99 7.58 24.14 -2.26
CA PRO A 99 6.62 23.11 -1.90
C PRO A 99 5.29 23.69 -1.37
N MET A 100 5.31 24.92 -0.84
CA MET A 100 4.17 25.60 -0.23
C MET A 100 3.62 26.75 -1.09
N ASP A 101 3.94 26.77 -2.38
CA ASP A 101 3.45 27.78 -3.32
C ASP A 101 1.93 27.97 -3.20
N PRO A 102 1.43 29.15 -2.77
CA PRO A 102 0.01 29.37 -2.60
C PRO A 102 -0.78 29.40 -3.93
N ASN A 103 -0.09 29.64 -5.05
CA ASN A 103 -0.69 29.69 -6.38
C ASN A 103 -0.74 28.33 -7.08
N PHE A 104 -0.29 27.27 -6.38
CA PHE A 104 -0.33 25.91 -6.92
C PHE A 104 -1.01 24.95 -5.94
N ARG A 105 -2.20 24.53 -6.31
CA ARG A 105 -3.01 23.56 -5.55
C ARG A 105 -3.36 22.38 -6.44
N ARG A 106 -3.40 21.20 -5.84
CA ARG A 106 -3.81 19.95 -6.53
C ARG A 106 -4.57 19.04 -5.58
N LEU A 107 -5.62 18.47 -6.11
CA LEU A 107 -6.40 17.40 -5.49
C LEU A 107 -6.34 16.18 -6.40
N LEU A 108 -5.93 15.04 -5.85
CA LEU A 108 -5.92 13.74 -6.51
C LEU A 108 -6.86 12.82 -5.76
N TYR A 109 -7.71 12.11 -6.47
CA TYR A 109 -8.72 11.23 -5.90
C TYR A 109 -8.62 9.85 -6.51
N VAL A 110 -8.69 8.82 -5.64
CA VAL A 110 -8.77 7.42 -6.05
C VAL A 110 -9.77 6.72 -5.15
N ARG A 111 -10.69 5.97 -5.74
CA ARG A 111 -11.68 5.16 -5.04
C ARG A 111 -11.64 3.71 -5.51
N TYR A 112 -11.84 2.81 -4.59
CA TYR A 112 -12.06 1.39 -4.83
C TYR A 112 -13.23 0.93 -3.97
N ALA A 113 -14.38 0.66 -4.59
CA ALA A 113 -15.66 0.41 -3.91
C ALA A 113 -16.03 1.55 -2.95
N ASP A 114 -16.09 1.28 -1.66
CA ASP A 114 -16.35 2.24 -0.57
C ASP A 114 -15.09 2.87 0.02
N ASP A 115 -13.92 2.28 -0.24
CA ASP A 115 -12.63 2.83 0.20
C ASP A 115 -12.14 3.92 -0.77
N TRP A 116 -11.71 5.06 -0.24
CA TRP A 116 -11.15 6.15 -1.04
C TRP A 116 -9.98 6.85 -0.35
N ILE A 117 -9.12 7.44 -1.15
CA ILE A 117 -8.00 8.27 -0.70
C ILE A 117 -7.95 9.56 -1.52
N ILE A 118 -7.68 10.67 -0.84
CA ILE A 118 -7.51 11.97 -1.47
C ILE A 118 -6.12 12.50 -1.12
N GLY A 119 -5.31 12.75 -2.15
CA GLY A 119 -4.04 13.44 -2.02
C GLY A 119 -4.25 14.93 -2.23
N ILE A 120 -3.88 15.74 -1.24
CA ILE A 120 -4.07 17.20 -1.29
C ILE A 120 -2.70 17.89 -1.21
N ARG A 121 -2.46 18.76 -2.16
CA ARG A 121 -1.35 19.71 -2.09
C ARG A 121 -1.86 21.07 -1.66
N GLY A 122 -1.75 21.36 -0.38
CA GLY A 122 -2.25 22.56 0.26
C GLY A 122 -1.88 22.62 1.74
N THR A 123 -2.48 23.54 2.46
CA THR A 123 -2.32 23.69 3.89
C THR A 123 -3.18 22.69 4.67
N HIS A 124 -2.85 22.48 5.93
CA HIS A 124 -3.66 21.64 6.81
C HIS A 124 -5.08 22.20 7.00
N SER A 125 -5.22 23.52 7.11
CA SER A 125 -6.54 24.18 7.25
C SER A 125 -7.42 23.98 6.02
N GLU A 126 -6.86 24.09 4.81
CA GLU A 126 -7.57 23.78 3.56
C GLU A 126 -8.03 22.31 3.54
N THR A 127 -7.17 21.39 3.99
CA THR A 127 -7.48 19.96 4.04
C THR A 127 -8.63 19.67 5.03
N VAL A 128 -8.64 20.32 6.19
CA VAL A 128 -9.73 20.20 7.17
C VAL A 128 -11.04 20.74 6.58
N HIS A 129 -10.98 21.88 5.88
CA HIS A 129 -12.17 22.45 5.21
C HIS A 129 -12.73 21.50 4.16
N LEU A 130 -11.89 20.96 3.28
CA LEU A 130 -12.30 19.96 2.28
C LEU A 130 -12.92 18.72 2.92
N LYS A 131 -12.35 18.21 4.01
CA LYS A 131 -12.93 17.07 4.76
C LYS A 131 -14.32 17.38 5.26
N ARG A 132 -14.58 18.59 5.77
CA ARG A 132 -15.92 19.00 6.23
C ARG A 132 -16.92 19.08 5.08
N GLN A 133 -16.52 19.63 3.94
CA GLN A 133 -17.37 19.67 2.73
C GLN A 133 -17.75 18.26 2.26
N ILE A 134 -16.81 17.32 2.29
CA ILE A 134 -17.02 15.91 1.96
C ILE A 134 -18.00 15.26 2.96
N GLU A 135 -17.78 15.45 4.26
CA GLU A 135 -18.64 14.93 5.32
C GLU A 135 -20.10 15.45 5.16
N GLU A 136 -20.23 16.73 4.90
CA GLU A 136 -21.53 17.40 4.70
C GLU A 136 -22.26 16.87 3.45
N PHE A 137 -21.54 16.72 2.33
CA PHE A 137 -22.09 16.14 1.09
C PHE A 137 -22.58 14.71 1.30
N LEU A 138 -21.73 13.85 1.88
CA LEU A 138 -22.07 12.45 2.14
C LEU A 138 -23.33 12.36 3.01
N LYS A 139 -23.41 13.16 4.07
CA LYS A 139 -24.56 13.14 4.99
C LYS A 139 -25.83 13.69 4.36
N ARG A 140 -25.77 14.88 3.74
CA ARG A 140 -26.98 15.56 3.22
C ARG A 140 -27.45 15.01 1.88
N GLN A 141 -26.54 14.67 0.98
CA GLN A 141 -26.90 14.27 -0.39
C GLN A 141 -26.97 12.76 -0.59
N MET A 142 -26.25 12.00 0.23
CA MET A 142 -26.18 10.56 0.09
C MET A 142 -26.70 9.79 1.31
N GLY A 143 -27.02 10.45 2.42
CA GLY A 143 -27.46 9.77 3.65
C GLY A 143 -26.40 8.84 4.26
N LEU A 144 -25.10 9.12 3.98
CA LEU A 144 -23.98 8.32 4.46
C LEU A 144 -23.22 9.06 5.55
N ASP A 145 -22.95 8.39 6.66
CA ASP A 145 -22.11 8.93 7.71
C ASP A 145 -20.63 8.57 7.50
N LEU A 146 -19.77 9.59 7.55
CA LEU A 146 -18.33 9.40 7.44
C LEU A 146 -17.78 8.80 8.73
N ASN A 147 -17.09 7.65 8.63
CA ASN A 147 -16.44 7.05 9.78
C ASN A 147 -15.23 7.91 10.21
N LYS A 148 -15.36 8.66 11.30
CA LYS A 148 -14.35 9.61 11.80
C LYS A 148 -13.05 8.93 12.26
N GLU A 149 -13.13 7.71 12.79
CA GLU A 149 -11.96 6.95 13.27
C GLU A 149 -11.12 6.43 12.11
N LYS A 150 -11.74 6.08 10.98
CA LYS A 150 -11.05 5.59 9.79
C LYS A 150 -10.63 6.70 8.83
N THR A 151 -11.33 7.83 8.81
CA THR A 151 -11.04 8.95 7.90
C THR A 151 -10.09 9.94 8.55
N LEU A 152 -8.81 9.71 8.39
CA LEU A 152 -7.74 10.48 9.01
C LEU A 152 -7.08 11.43 8.01
N ILE A 153 -6.69 12.61 8.49
CA ILE A 153 -5.80 13.52 7.77
C ILE A 153 -4.37 13.14 8.12
N THR A 154 -3.60 12.73 7.14
CA THR A 154 -2.22 12.26 7.34
C THR A 154 -1.25 13.11 6.54
N HIS A 155 -0.26 13.70 7.21
CA HIS A 155 0.80 14.44 6.53
C HIS A 155 1.76 13.46 5.85
N ALA A 156 1.87 13.52 4.52
CA ALA A 156 2.60 12.54 3.71
C ALA A 156 4.11 12.43 4.05
N GLY A 157 4.73 13.49 4.58
CA GLY A 157 6.15 13.50 4.96
C GLY A 157 6.46 12.90 6.34
N THR A 158 5.50 12.89 7.26
CA THR A 158 5.70 12.44 8.64
C THR A 158 4.85 11.22 9.00
N GLY A 159 3.71 11.06 8.35
CA GLY A 159 2.77 9.94 8.54
C GLY A 159 2.80 8.93 7.39
N LYS A 160 1.99 7.88 7.55
CA LYS A 160 1.73 6.86 6.54
C LYS A 160 0.22 6.70 6.44
N ALA A 161 -0.36 6.97 5.28
CA ALA A 161 -1.78 6.71 5.02
C ALA A 161 -1.99 5.23 4.70
N LEU A 162 -2.98 4.60 5.31
CA LEU A 162 -3.35 3.22 5.02
C LEU A 162 -4.49 3.22 3.99
N PHE A 163 -4.26 2.58 2.84
CA PHE A 163 -5.25 2.42 1.79
C PHE A 163 -5.14 1.02 1.19
N LEU A 164 -6.24 0.31 1.08
CA LEU A 164 -6.30 -1.09 0.58
C LEU A 164 -5.21 -1.98 1.20
N GLY A 165 -5.05 -1.91 2.51
CA GLY A 165 -4.05 -2.73 3.22
C GLY A 165 -2.60 -2.39 2.91
N THR A 166 -2.31 -1.21 2.35
CA THR A 166 -0.95 -0.76 2.00
C THR A 166 -0.70 0.63 2.57
N TYR A 167 0.46 0.86 3.14
CA TYR A 167 0.88 2.19 3.57
C TYR A 167 1.41 3.00 2.38
N ILE A 168 0.88 4.21 2.22
CA ILE A 168 1.30 5.20 1.22
C ILE A 168 1.89 6.39 1.95
N PHE A 169 3.10 6.80 1.59
CA PHE A 169 3.80 7.93 2.22
C PHE A 169 4.92 8.45 1.31
N LYS A 170 5.40 9.65 1.61
CA LYS A 170 6.58 10.22 0.94
C LYS A 170 7.85 9.72 1.59
N ALA A 171 8.83 9.28 0.80
CA ALA A 171 10.14 8.89 1.32
C ALA A 171 10.80 10.02 2.10
N ARG A 172 11.20 9.74 3.35
CA ARG A 172 11.85 10.75 4.23
C ARG A 172 13.31 10.98 3.86
N VAL A 173 13.97 9.96 3.32
CA VAL A 173 15.40 10.01 3.04
C VAL A 173 15.61 10.62 1.66
N GLN A 174 16.34 11.72 1.62
CA GLN A 174 16.91 12.26 0.39
C GLN A 174 18.07 11.35 -0.04
N THR A 175 17.77 10.23 -0.68
CA THR A 175 18.81 9.41 -1.28
C THR A 175 19.40 10.18 -2.46
N GLN A 176 20.64 10.60 -2.31
CA GLN A 176 21.41 11.10 -3.44
C GLN A 176 21.76 9.89 -4.31
N ARG A 177 21.14 9.77 -5.47
CA ARG A 177 21.48 8.74 -6.45
C ARG A 177 22.31 9.38 -7.55
N ARG A 178 23.37 8.72 -7.99
CA ARG A 178 24.05 9.10 -9.23
C ARG A 178 23.18 8.63 -10.40
N SER A 179 22.82 9.56 -11.29
CA SER A 179 22.19 9.21 -12.55
C SER A 179 23.22 8.58 -13.50
N ASP A 180 22.74 7.91 -14.56
CA ASP A 180 23.58 7.32 -15.61
C ASP A 180 24.55 8.33 -16.25
N LYS A 181 24.25 9.63 -16.15
CA LYS A 181 25.10 10.76 -16.57
C LYS A 181 26.01 11.28 -15.44
N ASN A 182 26.29 10.44 -14.43
CA ASN A 182 27.16 10.75 -13.27
C ASN A 182 26.76 12.02 -12.47
N ARG A 183 25.50 12.49 -12.62
CA ARG A 183 24.95 13.63 -11.88
C ARG A 183 24.30 13.14 -10.59
N ILE A 184 24.52 13.87 -9.49
CA ILE A 184 23.82 13.61 -8.23
C ILE A 184 22.41 14.11 -8.36
N VAL A 185 21.45 13.20 -8.44
CA VAL A 185 20.01 13.50 -8.52
C VAL A 185 19.40 13.21 -7.16
N ARG A 186 18.56 14.13 -6.67
CA ARG A 186 17.76 13.92 -5.46
C ARG A 186 16.51 13.15 -5.80
N ASN A 187 16.28 12.09 -5.07
CA ASN A 187 15.03 11.33 -5.13
C ASN A 187 14.07 11.74 -4.00
N SER A 188 13.84 13.07 -3.85
CA SER A 188 13.03 13.63 -2.75
C SER A 188 11.52 13.58 -3.00
N ARG A 189 11.07 13.08 -4.15
CA ARG A 189 9.66 13.10 -4.59
C ARG A 189 9.04 11.72 -4.68
N GLU A 190 9.74 10.68 -4.30
CA GLU A 190 9.26 9.31 -4.44
C GLU A 190 8.15 9.04 -3.42
N ILE A 191 6.97 8.73 -3.92
CA ILE A 191 5.90 8.13 -3.12
C ILE A 191 6.26 6.67 -2.94
N ARG A 192 6.24 6.18 -1.71
CA ARG A 192 6.49 4.78 -1.38
C ARG A 192 5.23 4.10 -0.92
N MET A 193 5.13 2.86 -1.33
CA MET A 193 4.08 1.93 -0.90
C MET A 193 4.74 0.80 -0.11
N GLU A 194 4.28 0.58 1.12
CA GLU A 194 4.80 -0.48 1.98
C GLU A 194 3.70 -1.39 2.51
N ALA A 195 3.94 -2.67 2.49
CA ALA A 195 3.09 -3.64 3.15
C ALA A 195 3.18 -3.46 4.68
N PRO A 196 2.04 -3.40 5.40
CA PRO A 196 1.98 -3.20 6.84
C PRO A 196 2.29 -4.51 7.57
N ILE A 197 3.56 -4.84 7.78
CA ILE A 197 4.01 -6.12 8.36
C ILE A 197 3.28 -6.42 9.68
N LYS A 198 3.12 -5.44 10.56
CA LYS A 198 2.39 -5.61 11.83
C LYS A 198 0.95 -6.08 11.63
N LEU A 199 0.22 -5.46 10.69
CA LEU A 199 -1.18 -5.86 10.41
C LEU A 199 -1.26 -7.24 9.79
N ILE A 200 -0.30 -7.61 8.95
CA ILE A 200 -0.23 -8.94 8.35
C ILE A 200 0.05 -9.99 9.43
N VAL A 201 0.99 -9.73 10.34
CA VAL A 201 1.27 -10.62 11.47
C VAL A 201 0.04 -10.80 12.36
N ASN A 202 -0.70 -9.72 12.63
CA ASN A 202 -1.95 -9.81 13.39
C ASN A 202 -2.99 -10.69 12.68
N LYS A 203 -3.11 -10.59 11.33
CA LYS A 203 -3.98 -11.49 10.56
C LYS A 203 -3.51 -12.94 10.64
N LEU A 204 -2.21 -13.20 10.57
CA LEU A 204 -1.64 -14.53 10.71
C LEU A 204 -1.80 -15.10 12.14
N THR A 205 -1.77 -14.24 13.15
CA THR A 205 -2.06 -14.63 14.54
C THR A 205 -3.52 -15.05 14.70
N LYS A 206 -4.46 -14.24 14.19
CA LYS A 206 -5.89 -14.60 14.17
C LYS A 206 -6.16 -15.90 13.40
N ALA A 207 -5.37 -16.16 12.35
CA ALA A 207 -5.46 -17.37 11.55
C ALA A 207 -4.65 -18.55 12.11
N ASN A 208 -4.10 -18.45 13.33
CA ASN A 208 -3.34 -19.48 14.03
C ASN A 208 -2.05 -19.96 13.34
N TYR A 209 -1.35 -19.10 12.62
CA TYR A 209 0.01 -19.36 12.11
C TYR A 209 1.10 -18.83 13.05
N VAL A 210 0.71 -17.91 13.94
CA VAL A 210 1.59 -17.19 14.86
C VAL A 210 0.96 -17.15 16.24
N ARG A 211 1.77 -17.33 17.28
CA ARG A 211 1.37 -17.10 18.67
C ARG A 211 2.51 -16.39 19.39
N ASN A 212 2.21 -15.28 20.08
CA ASN A 212 3.21 -14.47 20.79
C ASN A 212 4.42 -14.07 19.88
N GLY A 213 4.16 -13.69 18.63
CA GLY A 213 5.21 -13.30 17.68
C GLY A 213 6.04 -14.46 17.10
N VAL A 214 5.80 -15.69 17.51
CA VAL A 214 6.55 -16.89 17.09
C VAL A 214 5.67 -17.77 16.19
N SER A 215 6.29 -18.46 15.24
CA SER A 215 5.62 -19.47 14.40
C SER A 215 4.87 -20.48 15.23
N TRP A 216 3.60 -20.71 14.94
CA TRP A 216 2.73 -21.65 15.62
C TRP A 216 2.15 -22.64 14.61
N PRO A 217 2.09 -23.96 14.93
CA PRO A 217 1.54 -24.96 14.01
C PRO A 217 0.02 -24.78 13.86
N LYS A 218 -0.46 -24.78 12.61
CA LYS A 218 -1.90 -24.69 12.33
C LYS A 218 -2.55 -26.07 12.45
N PHE A 219 -2.87 -26.48 13.67
CA PHE A 219 -3.34 -27.82 13.99
C PHE A 219 -4.60 -28.27 13.25
N ILE A 220 -5.44 -27.36 12.77
CA ILE A 220 -6.61 -27.72 11.97
C ILE A 220 -6.26 -28.53 10.71
N TRP A 221 -5.01 -28.45 10.24
CA TRP A 221 -4.52 -29.21 9.09
C TRP A 221 -3.76 -30.49 9.45
N LEU A 222 -3.80 -30.91 10.72
CA LEU A 222 -3.08 -32.09 11.18
C LEU A 222 -3.54 -33.40 10.48
N HIS A 223 -4.80 -33.44 10.07
CA HIS A 223 -5.39 -34.59 9.35
C HIS A 223 -4.96 -34.68 7.88
N CYS A 224 -4.52 -33.56 7.29
CA CYS A 224 -4.10 -33.51 5.87
C CYS A 224 -2.81 -34.31 5.63
N SER A 225 -2.57 -34.79 4.39
CA SER A 225 -1.29 -35.41 4.01
C SER A 225 -0.12 -34.40 4.12
N LEU A 226 1.12 -34.88 4.14
CA LEU A 226 2.29 -33.98 4.19
C LEU A 226 2.36 -33.05 2.98
N GLU A 227 2.04 -33.60 1.81
CA GLU A 227 1.99 -32.86 0.55
C GLU A 227 0.93 -31.76 0.59
N GLN A 228 -0.27 -32.09 1.09
CA GLN A 228 -1.35 -31.12 1.26
C GLN A 228 -0.97 -30.01 2.24
N ILE A 229 -0.33 -30.35 3.37
CA ILE A 229 0.15 -29.37 4.34
C ILE A 229 1.11 -28.40 3.67
N VAL A 230 2.15 -28.88 3.01
CA VAL A 230 3.14 -28.03 2.33
C VAL A 230 2.50 -27.19 1.23
N ALA A 231 1.60 -27.78 0.42
CA ALA A 231 0.89 -27.07 -0.63
C ALA A 231 0.02 -25.91 -0.09
N GLN A 232 -0.70 -26.14 1.02
CA GLN A 232 -1.53 -25.12 1.66
C GLN A 232 -0.68 -23.96 2.20
N TYR A 233 0.44 -24.24 2.88
CA TYR A 233 1.34 -23.19 3.35
C TYR A 233 1.97 -22.42 2.20
N ASN A 234 2.36 -23.10 1.11
CA ASN A 234 2.84 -22.43 -0.11
C ASN A 234 1.77 -21.56 -0.74
N SER A 235 0.51 -21.99 -0.75
CA SER A 235 -0.61 -21.19 -1.28
C SER A 235 -0.80 -19.90 -0.48
N VAL A 236 -0.74 -19.97 0.86
CA VAL A 236 -0.83 -18.80 1.72
C VAL A 236 0.32 -17.83 1.45
N LEU A 237 1.56 -18.33 1.41
CA LEU A 237 2.73 -17.51 1.12
C LEU A 237 2.60 -16.82 -0.25
N ARG A 238 2.23 -17.57 -1.28
CA ARG A 238 2.02 -17.10 -2.66
C ARG A 238 0.93 -16.03 -2.73
N GLY A 239 -0.18 -16.23 -2.01
CA GLY A 239 -1.26 -15.24 -1.93
C GLY A 239 -0.78 -13.88 -1.40
N TYR A 240 -0.03 -13.88 -0.30
CA TYR A 240 0.58 -12.64 0.22
C TYR A 240 1.60 -12.03 -0.75
N MET A 241 2.44 -12.84 -1.38
CA MET A 241 3.46 -12.34 -2.31
C MET A 241 2.87 -11.77 -3.58
N ASN A 242 1.76 -12.33 -4.08
CA ASN A 242 1.03 -11.81 -5.23
C ASN A 242 0.32 -10.49 -4.88
N TYR A 243 -0.38 -10.45 -3.74
CA TYR A 243 -1.09 -9.24 -3.30
C TYR A 243 -0.13 -8.07 -3.08
N TYR A 244 1.02 -8.29 -2.43
CA TYR A 244 2.03 -7.27 -2.18
C TYR A 244 3.16 -7.26 -3.22
N SER A 245 2.87 -7.61 -4.48
CA SER A 245 3.89 -7.66 -5.55
C SER A 245 4.47 -6.28 -5.90
N PHE A 246 3.70 -5.22 -5.73
CA PHE A 246 4.01 -3.84 -6.10
C PHE A 246 4.69 -3.01 -4.99
N VAL A 247 4.77 -3.51 -3.75
CA VAL A 247 5.29 -2.71 -2.63
C VAL A 247 6.81 -2.60 -2.63
N ASN A 248 7.32 -1.46 -2.13
CA ASN A 248 8.75 -1.19 -2.07
C ASN A 248 9.51 -2.09 -1.08
N ASN A 249 8.85 -2.55 0.01
CA ASN A 249 9.44 -3.44 1.01
C ASN A 249 9.20 -4.93 0.72
N ARG A 250 8.95 -5.30 -0.56
CA ARG A 250 8.65 -6.68 -0.97
C ARG A 250 9.66 -7.71 -0.48
N GLY A 251 10.98 -7.40 -0.57
CA GLY A 251 12.03 -8.31 -0.11
C GLY A 251 11.96 -8.58 1.41
N ALA A 252 11.72 -7.54 2.21
CA ALA A 252 11.59 -7.66 3.65
C ALA A 252 10.39 -8.51 4.05
N ILE A 253 9.20 -8.24 3.44
CA ILE A 253 8.00 -9.00 3.72
C ILE A 253 8.12 -10.45 3.26
N ALA A 254 8.71 -10.70 2.09
CA ALA A 254 8.95 -12.04 1.57
C ALA A 254 9.81 -12.86 2.53
N THR A 255 10.92 -12.29 2.99
CA THR A 255 11.83 -12.93 3.93
C THR A 255 11.12 -13.23 5.24
N TYR A 256 10.41 -12.25 5.80
CA TYR A 256 9.70 -12.40 7.06
C TYR A 256 8.63 -13.49 6.99
N LEU A 257 7.76 -13.45 6.00
CA LEU A 257 6.68 -14.43 5.82
C LEU A 257 7.22 -15.83 5.52
N TYR A 258 8.28 -15.92 4.70
CA TYR A 258 8.91 -17.19 4.39
C TYR A 258 9.38 -17.92 5.66
N TYR A 259 10.17 -17.26 6.51
CA TYR A 259 10.68 -17.88 7.73
C TYR A 259 9.57 -18.21 8.73
N LEU A 260 8.59 -17.33 8.85
CA LEU A 260 7.48 -17.49 9.79
C LEU A 260 6.56 -18.65 9.39
N LEU A 261 6.12 -18.70 8.13
CA LEU A 261 5.24 -19.78 7.64
C LEU A 261 5.98 -21.10 7.51
N ARG A 262 7.26 -21.10 7.09
CA ARG A 262 8.08 -22.30 7.07
C ARG A 262 8.26 -22.89 8.47
N GLY A 263 8.52 -22.06 9.48
CA GLY A 263 8.60 -22.49 10.86
C GLY A 263 7.29 -23.08 11.39
N SER A 264 6.16 -22.47 11.05
CA SER A 264 4.83 -22.97 11.36
C SER A 264 4.55 -24.34 10.69
N CYS A 265 4.89 -24.47 9.41
CA CYS A 265 4.78 -25.71 8.65
C CYS A 265 5.66 -26.83 9.27
N ALA A 266 6.92 -26.53 9.56
CA ALA A 266 7.83 -27.49 10.17
C ALA A 266 7.32 -28.00 11.54
N LYS A 267 6.79 -27.11 12.38
CA LYS A 267 6.19 -27.46 13.66
C LYS A 267 4.96 -28.36 13.49
N LEU A 268 4.12 -28.11 12.49
CA LEU A 268 2.97 -28.93 12.18
C LEU A 268 3.38 -30.33 11.71
N ILE A 269 4.39 -30.41 10.82
CA ILE A 269 4.97 -31.70 10.38
C ILE A 269 5.58 -32.44 11.57
N ALA A 270 6.30 -31.73 12.47
CA ALA A 270 6.85 -32.36 13.70
C ALA A 270 5.78 -32.97 14.55
N ALA A 271 4.65 -32.29 14.76
CA ALA A 271 3.52 -32.83 15.53
C ALA A 271 2.88 -34.03 14.83
N LYS A 272 2.62 -33.92 13.50
CA LYS A 272 2.02 -35.03 12.72
C LYS A 272 2.88 -36.29 12.73
N MET A 273 4.17 -36.13 12.54
CA MET A 273 5.13 -37.26 12.46
C MET A 273 5.71 -37.68 13.82
N LYS A 274 5.23 -37.09 14.91
CA LYS A 274 5.70 -37.33 16.27
C LYS A 274 7.23 -37.21 16.46
N LEU A 275 7.85 -36.27 15.71
CA LEU A 275 9.31 -36.07 15.73
C LEU A 275 9.81 -35.21 16.91
N GLY A 276 8.92 -34.60 17.68
CA GLY A 276 9.21 -33.82 18.89
C GLY A 276 9.78 -32.43 18.65
N SER A 277 10.53 -32.19 17.55
CA SER A 277 11.11 -30.89 17.28
C SER A 277 11.17 -30.55 15.79
N GLN A 278 11.13 -29.24 15.46
CA GLN A 278 11.30 -28.76 14.08
C GLN A 278 12.72 -29.05 13.54
N LEU A 279 13.74 -29.15 14.39
CA LEU A 279 15.11 -29.49 13.96
C LEU A 279 15.18 -30.90 13.35
N LYS A 280 14.51 -31.88 13.96
CA LYS A 280 14.40 -33.24 13.42
C LYS A 280 13.65 -33.27 12.08
N VAL A 281 12.67 -32.38 11.89
CA VAL A 281 11.98 -32.23 10.60
C VAL A 281 12.95 -31.70 9.54
N TYR A 282 13.73 -30.65 9.85
CA TYR A 282 14.73 -30.13 8.91
C TYR A 282 15.85 -31.13 8.60
N ALA A 283 16.24 -31.96 9.57
CA ALA A 283 17.20 -33.05 9.33
C ALA A 283 16.65 -34.08 8.35
N LYS A 284 15.36 -34.46 8.49
CA LYS A 284 14.69 -35.47 7.64
C LYS A 284 14.30 -34.96 6.26
N TYR A 285 13.71 -33.76 6.16
CA TYR A 285 13.12 -33.22 4.93
C TYR A 285 13.91 -32.03 4.33
N GLY A 286 15.05 -31.69 4.93
CA GLY A 286 15.87 -30.56 4.50
C GLY A 286 15.27 -29.18 4.82
N LYS A 287 16.03 -28.11 4.56
CA LYS A 287 15.60 -26.73 4.82
C LYS A 287 14.37 -26.31 4.00
N SER A 288 14.16 -26.92 2.86
CA SER A 288 13.01 -26.69 1.97
C SER A 288 11.79 -27.56 2.30
N LEU A 289 11.83 -28.35 3.36
CA LEU A 289 10.74 -29.27 3.76
C LEU A 289 10.24 -30.11 2.56
N THR A 290 11.17 -30.72 1.81
CA THR A 290 10.85 -31.51 0.61
C THR A 290 10.21 -32.83 1.04
N VAL A 291 8.90 -32.90 0.99
CA VAL A 291 8.10 -34.07 1.43
C VAL A 291 7.95 -35.11 0.35
N ASN A 292 8.05 -34.72 -0.92
CA ASN A 292 8.05 -35.61 -2.05
C ASN A 292 9.19 -35.20 -3.02
N LYS A 293 10.22 -36.05 -3.13
CA LYS A 293 11.40 -35.79 -3.95
C LYS A 293 11.12 -35.96 -5.43
N GLU A 294 10.27 -36.94 -5.80
CA GLU A 294 9.93 -37.23 -7.20
C GLU A 294 9.14 -36.08 -7.82
N LEU A 295 8.20 -35.50 -7.09
CA LEU A 295 7.41 -34.35 -7.53
C LEU A 295 8.09 -33.01 -7.23
N GLY A 296 9.26 -33.01 -6.59
CA GLY A 296 9.94 -31.78 -6.16
C GLY A 296 9.13 -30.93 -5.18
N LEU A 297 8.16 -31.56 -4.46
CA LEU A 297 7.21 -30.84 -3.62
C LEU A 297 7.86 -30.49 -2.27
N GLY A 298 8.18 -29.22 -2.12
CA GLY A 298 8.76 -28.62 -0.92
C GLY A 298 8.21 -27.24 -0.64
N PHE A 299 8.62 -26.64 0.47
CA PHE A 299 8.26 -25.29 0.85
C PHE A 299 9.02 -24.29 -0.06
N GLN A 300 8.30 -23.54 -0.86
CA GLN A 300 8.85 -22.68 -1.90
C GLN A 300 9.42 -21.39 -1.32
N LYS A 301 10.67 -21.08 -1.65
CA LYS A 301 11.28 -19.80 -1.33
C LYS A 301 10.84 -18.77 -2.36
N PRO A 302 10.29 -17.61 -1.94
CA PRO A 302 9.95 -16.54 -2.88
C PRO A 302 11.20 -16.09 -3.67
N SER A 303 11.07 -15.96 -4.99
CA SER A 303 12.15 -15.36 -5.78
C SER A 303 12.17 -13.85 -5.51
N TYR A 304 13.34 -13.31 -5.16
CA TYR A 304 13.53 -11.88 -4.94
C TYR A 304 13.59 -11.05 -6.22
N VAL A 305 13.52 -11.67 -7.39
CA VAL A 305 14.05 -11.11 -8.63
C VAL A 305 12.97 -10.57 -9.58
N VAL A 306 11.71 -10.80 -9.38
CA VAL A 306 10.72 -10.30 -10.34
C VAL A 306 10.02 -9.08 -9.77
N ARG A 307 10.61 -7.90 -9.94
CA ARG A 307 9.81 -6.67 -10.04
C ARG A 307 9.02 -6.80 -11.33
N PRO A 308 7.68 -6.84 -11.29
CA PRO A 308 6.92 -6.74 -12.54
C PRO A 308 7.27 -5.39 -13.17
N TRP A 309 7.80 -5.39 -14.38
CA TRP A 309 8.13 -4.19 -15.15
C TRP A 309 6.90 -3.29 -15.37
N ALA A 310 5.69 -3.84 -15.23
CA ALA A 310 4.42 -3.13 -15.33
C ALA A 310 4.20 -2.02 -14.28
N PHE A 311 5.01 -1.94 -13.25
CA PHE A 311 4.92 -0.91 -12.20
C PHE A 311 6.15 -0.02 -12.14
N HIS A 312 6.85 0.15 -13.26
CA HIS A 312 7.75 1.28 -13.38
C HIS A 312 6.90 2.55 -13.30
N THR A 313 7.07 3.29 -12.22
CA THR A 313 6.52 4.63 -12.01
C THR A 313 6.93 5.63 -13.10
N ASP A 314 7.78 5.22 -14.01
CA ASP A 314 8.23 6.00 -15.17
C ASP A 314 7.15 6.18 -16.24
N HIS A 315 6.12 5.33 -16.26
CA HIS A 315 4.96 5.48 -17.16
C HIS A 315 3.75 6.16 -16.52
N ILE A 316 3.75 6.35 -15.21
CA ILE A 316 2.88 7.34 -14.60
C ILE A 316 3.69 8.64 -14.59
N SER A 317 3.87 9.22 -15.76
CA SER A 317 4.23 10.62 -15.90
C SER A 317 3.05 11.42 -15.35
N TYR A 318 3.05 11.59 -14.03
CA TYR A 318 2.34 12.69 -13.43
C TYR A 318 3.02 13.95 -13.96
N HIS A 319 2.55 14.44 -15.08
CA HIS A 319 2.76 15.81 -15.47
C HIS A 319 2.11 16.65 -14.38
N VAL A 320 2.85 16.89 -13.31
CA VAL A 320 2.52 17.82 -12.24
C VAL A 320 3.23 19.13 -12.53
#